data_8a63d778c0ca2720de712ab3b637900b
#
_entry.id   8a63d778c0ca2720de712ab3b637900b
#
_cell.length_a   1.000
_cell.length_b   1.000
_cell.length_c   1.000
_cell.angle_alpha   90.00
_cell.angle_beta   90.00
_cell.angle_gamma   90.00
#
_symmetry.space_group_name_H-M   'P 1'
#
loop_
_entity.id
_entity.type
_entity.pdbx_description
1 polymer ?
#
loop_
_entity_poly.entity_id
_entity_poly.type
_entity_poly.pdbx_seq_one_letter_code
_entity_poly.pdbx_strand_id
1 'polypeptide(L)'
;MWFSLALFSAAQMILRHPNQRFVWQAEIVLPLAVTMFVFIAGFFSLNRDVPAENFERVTIVQPSVPQTMIWSAADDAQRFQELLRQSQAALDAANPGRKIEVALTSVNRVPPPAPRAAKTDLLLWPESAVPDLDENVYHAIQQFAQTNHVWILLNAEDVEFHPTETNFFNAALLFRPDGQLTQIYHKRQLVIFGEYIPLVRWLPFIQWFTPITDGWTAGNKAVTFDLEKCKTSPLICYEDSFPGVAREAAADNIDFLVNLTNDGWFGRGAAQWQQTAAAIFRSVENGVPLVRCANDGVSCLIDAHGRVVKVLTDSTGGIYGRGALTVDVPLLAPAEKSSATFYHRHGDWFGWSCVGLAGLFLLRVGRFTTQS
;
A
#
# COMPACT_ATOMS: atom_id res chain seq x y z
N MET A 1 -1.31 12.17 -21.37
CA MET A 1 -2.28 13.24 -21.70
C MET A 1 -1.67 14.39 -22.49
N TRP A 2 -0.63 15.11 -22.00
CA TRP A 2 0.00 16.20 -22.77
C TRP A 2 0.49 15.77 -24.17
N PHE A 3 1.22 14.67 -24.25
CA PHE A 3 1.69 14.12 -25.54
C PHE A 3 0.54 13.75 -26.49
N SER A 4 -0.55 13.16 -25.98
CA SER A 4 -1.72 12.83 -26.81
C SER A 4 -2.44 14.08 -27.32
N LEU A 5 -2.53 15.13 -26.50
CA LEU A 5 -3.09 16.43 -26.91
C LEU A 5 -2.19 17.12 -27.93
N ALA A 6 -0.86 17.06 -27.75
CA ALA A 6 0.10 17.62 -28.69
C ALA A 6 0.03 16.91 -30.05
N LEU A 7 -0.06 15.59 -30.09
CA LEU A 7 -0.28 14.82 -31.33
C LEU A 7 -1.59 15.19 -32.04
N PHE A 8 -2.67 15.34 -31.25
CA PHE A 8 -3.97 15.75 -31.82
C PHE A 8 -3.91 17.15 -32.39
N SER A 9 -3.33 18.12 -31.67
CA SER A 9 -3.12 19.50 -32.13
C SER A 9 -2.26 19.54 -33.37
N ALA A 10 -1.16 18.81 -33.42
CA ALA A 10 -0.30 18.70 -34.57
C ALA A 10 -1.00 18.09 -35.78
N ALA A 11 -1.80 17.05 -35.60
CA ALA A 11 -2.59 16.46 -36.67
C ALA A 11 -3.61 17.48 -37.26
N GLN A 12 -4.29 18.24 -36.39
CA GLN A 12 -5.19 19.30 -36.83
C GLN A 12 -4.46 20.41 -37.60
N MET A 13 -3.28 20.84 -37.16
CA MET A 13 -2.47 21.87 -37.85
C MET A 13 -1.97 21.39 -39.21
N ILE A 14 -1.51 20.14 -39.31
CA ILE A 14 -1.07 19.55 -40.57
C ILE A 14 -2.21 19.53 -41.59
N LEU A 15 -3.41 19.17 -41.14
CA LEU A 15 -4.58 19.09 -42.00
C LEU A 15 -5.10 20.49 -42.46
N ARG A 16 -5.01 21.50 -41.56
CA ARG A 16 -5.54 22.86 -41.84
C ARG A 16 -4.52 23.79 -42.48
N HIS A 17 -3.23 23.65 -42.14
CA HIS A 17 -2.16 24.57 -42.54
C HIS A 17 -0.86 23.84 -42.90
N PRO A 18 -0.82 23.05 -43.97
CA PRO A 18 0.32 22.16 -44.28
C PRO A 18 1.65 22.90 -44.52
N ASN A 19 1.62 24.21 -44.78
CA ASN A 19 2.82 24.99 -45.04
C ASN A 19 3.49 25.61 -43.81
N GLN A 20 2.92 25.44 -42.60
CA GLN A 20 3.48 25.98 -41.35
C GLN A 20 4.33 24.94 -40.62
N ARG A 21 5.44 24.52 -41.24
CA ARG A 21 6.29 23.43 -40.72
C ARG A 21 6.90 23.72 -39.32
N PHE A 22 7.20 24.96 -39.01
CA PHE A 22 7.86 25.33 -37.74
C PHE A 22 6.95 25.17 -36.52
N VAL A 23 5.66 25.36 -36.64
CA VAL A 23 4.73 25.31 -35.50
C VAL A 23 4.50 23.87 -35.07
N TRP A 24 4.24 22.96 -36.01
CA TRP A 24 4.03 21.55 -35.64
C TRP A 24 5.28 20.83 -35.17
N GLN A 25 6.49 21.25 -35.60
CA GLN A 25 7.74 20.71 -35.07
C GLN A 25 7.90 21.01 -33.57
N ALA A 26 7.62 22.22 -33.11
CA ALA A 26 7.66 22.56 -31.69
C ALA A 26 6.62 21.78 -30.88
N GLU A 27 5.41 21.58 -31.45
CA GLU A 27 4.34 20.84 -30.79
C GLU A 27 4.55 19.33 -30.71
N ILE A 28 5.32 18.75 -31.61
CA ILE A 28 5.66 17.33 -31.61
C ILE A 28 7.00 17.07 -30.92
N VAL A 29 8.03 17.82 -31.34
CA VAL A 29 9.42 17.53 -30.93
C VAL A 29 9.62 17.75 -29.44
N LEU A 30 9.09 18.83 -28.88
CA LEU A 30 9.26 19.12 -27.46
C LEU A 30 8.55 18.09 -26.55
N PRO A 31 7.25 17.77 -26.73
CA PRO A 31 6.60 16.72 -25.95
C PRO A 31 7.26 15.35 -26.11
N LEU A 32 7.71 15.01 -27.33
CA LEU A 32 8.41 13.74 -27.58
C LEU A 32 9.76 13.71 -26.85
N ALA A 33 10.54 14.77 -26.93
CA ALA A 33 11.84 14.88 -26.28
C ALA A 33 11.71 14.79 -24.75
N VAL A 34 10.73 15.48 -24.16
CA VAL A 34 10.46 15.39 -22.71
C VAL A 34 9.99 13.99 -22.33
N THR A 35 9.10 13.38 -23.10
CA THR A 35 8.65 12.01 -22.86
C THR A 35 9.81 11.03 -22.93
N MET A 36 10.64 11.12 -23.97
CA MET A 36 11.86 10.29 -24.12
C MET A 36 12.82 10.49 -22.95
N PHE A 37 13.06 11.74 -22.54
CA PHE A 37 13.92 12.05 -21.40
C PHE A 37 13.39 11.40 -20.11
N VAL A 38 12.09 11.51 -19.84
CA VAL A 38 11.47 10.88 -18.66
C VAL A 38 11.58 9.36 -18.71
N PHE A 39 11.36 8.74 -19.88
CA PHE A 39 11.54 7.30 -20.05
C PHE A 39 12.98 6.87 -19.82
N ILE A 40 13.95 7.59 -20.38
CA ILE A 40 15.38 7.29 -20.22
C ILE A 40 15.78 7.46 -18.74
N ALA A 41 15.38 8.54 -18.10
CA ALA A 41 15.65 8.78 -16.69
C ALA A 41 15.02 7.68 -15.81
N GLY A 42 13.78 7.30 -16.09
CA GLY A 42 13.09 6.20 -15.40
C GLY A 42 13.80 4.86 -15.61
N PHE A 43 14.25 4.57 -16.84
CA PHE A 43 14.99 3.35 -17.12
C PHE A 43 16.30 3.26 -16.34
N PHE A 44 17.07 4.35 -16.27
CA PHE A 44 18.29 4.39 -15.45
C PHE A 44 17.99 4.29 -13.96
N SER A 45 16.92 4.90 -13.49
CA SER A 45 16.47 4.78 -12.09
C SER A 45 16.10 3.32 -11.74
N LEU A 46 15.35 2.65 -12.61
CA LEU A 46 14.95 1.25 -12.41
C LEU A 46 16.13 0.27 -12.42
N ASN A 47 17.22 0.60 -13.13
CA ASN A 47 18.42 -0.25 -13.19
C ASN A 47 19.49 0.15 -12.17
N ARG A 48 19.20 1.11 -11.30
CA ARG A 48 20.09 1.48 -10.23
C ARG A 48 19.96 0.47 -9.08
N ASP A 49 21.05 -0.19 -8.73
CA ASP A 49 21.10 -1.03 -7.55
C ASP A 49 21.09 -0.16 -6.29
N VAL A 50 20.22 -0.51 -5.34
CA VAL A 50 20.25 0.07 -3.99
C VAL A 50 21.11 -0.86 -3.14
N PRO A 51 22.31 -0.44 -2.73
CA PRO A 51 23.11 -1.25 -1.84
C PRO A 51 22.44 -1.29 -0.47
N ALA A 52 21.86 -2.42 -0.12
CA ALA A 52 21.32 -2.65 1.21
C ALA A 52 22.30 -3.48 2.02
N GLU A 53 22.79 -2.92 3.11
CA GLU A 53 23.67 -3.63 4.05
C GLU A 53 22.88 -4.47 5.06
N ASN A 54 21.66 -4.07 5.36
CA ASN A 54 20.76 -4.70 6.31
C ASN A 54 19.40 -5.01 5.70
N PHE A 55 18.74 -6.01 6.24
CA PHE A 55 17.41 -6.45 5.82
C PHE A 55 16.54 -6.73 7.03
N GLU A 56 15.26 -6.41 6.91
CA GLU A 56 14.22 -6.89 7.82
C GLU A 56 13.52 -8.07 7.18
N ARG A 57 13.44 -9.18 7.89
CA ARG A 57 12.76 -10.37 7.39
C ARG A 57 11.29 -10.36 7.75
N VAL A 58 10.47 -10.16 6.75
CA VAL A 58 9.01 -10.04 6.86
C VAL A 58 8.35 -11.29 6.30
N THR A 59 7.47 -11.90 7.09
CA THR A 59 6.60 -12.99 6.64
C THR A 59 5.16 -12.49 6.51
N ILE A 60 4.64 -12.57 5.29
CA ILE A 60 3.27 -12.22 4.93
C ILE A 60 2.43 -13.49 5.01
N VAL A 61 1.30 -13.46 5.70
CA VAL A 61 0.32 -14.55 5.69
C VAL A 61 -0.92 -14.11 4.93
N GLN A 62 -1.30 -14.90 3.93
CA GLN A 62 -2.52 -14.71 3.13
C GLN A 62 -3.51 -15.81 3.48
N PRO A 63 -4.50 -15.54 4.36
CA PRO A 63 -5.42 -16.58 4.83
C PRO A 63 -6.52 -16.91 3.82
N SER A 64 -6.78 -16.03 2.85
CA SER A 64 -7.83 -16.18 1.84
C SER A 64 -9.19 -16.50 2.46
N VAL A 65 -9.60 -15.66 3.42
CA VAL A 65 -10.92 -15.76 4.05
C VAL A 65 -11.98 -15.27 3.07
N PRO A 66 -12.98 -16.09 2.69
CA PRO A 66 -14.06 -15.66 1.82
C PRO A 66 -14.87 -14.52 2.45
N GLN A 67 -15.29 -13.54 1.64
CA GLN A 67 -16.05 -12.37 2.10
C GLN A 67 -17.35 -12.77 2.86
N THR A 68 -17.98 -13.87 2.46
CA THR A 68 -19.19 -14.39 3.12
C THR A 68 -18.94 -14.91 4.53
N MET A 69 -17.69 -15.23 4.88
CA MET A 69 -17.31 -15.75 6.19
C MET A 69 -16.78 -14.67 7.13
N ILE A 70 -16.39 -13.51 6.61
CA ILE A 70 -15.77 -12.42 7.41
C ILE A 70 -16.75 -11.92 8.49
N TRP A 71 -18.03 -11.93 8.19
CA TRP A 71 -19.09 -11.45 9.08
C TRP A 71 -19.81 -12.57 9.85
N SER A 72 -19.27 -13.79 9.81
CA SER A 72 -19.87 -14.94 10.48
C SER A 72 -19.20 -15.19 11.83
N ALA A 73 -19.82 -14.73 12.90
CA ALA A 73 -19.33 -14.99 14.26
C ALA A 73 -19.22 -16.51 14.58
N ALA A 74 -20.01 -17.35 13.91
CA ALA A 74 -19.93 -18.80 14.08
C ALA A 74 -18.62 -19.40 13.56
N ASP A 75 -17.98 -18.75 12.57
CA ASP A 75 -16.75 -19.22 11.94
C ASP A 75 -15.49 -18.57 12.52
N ASP A 76 -15.63 -17.56 13.37
CA ASP A 76 -14.53 -16.73 13.87
C ASP A 76 -13.45 -17.54 14.57
N ALA A 77 -13.82 -18.39 15.50
CA ALA A 77 -12.88 -19.22 16.25
C ALA A 77 -12.09 -20.16 15.31
N GLN A 78 -12.78 -20.78 14.34
CA GLN A 78 -12.15 -21.67 13.37
C GLN A 78 -11.20 -20.90 12.44
N ARG A 79 -11.62 -19.74 11.94
CA ARG A 79 -10.79 -18.87 11.08
C ARG A 79 -9.52 -18.43 11.80
N PHE A 80 -9.65 -18.01 13.05
CA PHE A 80 -8.52 -17.55 13.85
C PHE A 80 -7.53 -18.70 14.15
N GLN A 81 -8.01 -19.88 14.50
CA GLN A 81 -7.15 -21.04 14.68
C GLN A 81 -6.41 -21.43 13.39
N GLU A 82 -7.09 -21.33 12.25
CA GLU A 82 -6.46 -21.58 10.95
C GLU A 82 -5.40 -20.52 10.61
N LEU A 83 -5.63 -19.24 10.93
CA LEU A 83 -4.65 -18.16 10.78
C LEU A 83 -3.40 -18.43 11.62
N LEU A 84 -3.57 -18.81 12.89
CA LEU A 84 -2.45 -19.18 13.78
C LEU A 84 -1.67 -20.38 13.24
N ARG A 85 -2.38 -21.42 12.75
CA ARG A 85 -1.76 -22.62 12.17
C ARG A 85 -0.95 -22.29 10.91
N GLN A 86 -1.50 -21.47 10.01
CA GLN A 86 -0.80 -21.01 8.80
C GLN A 86 0.43 -20.17 9.16
N SER A 87 0.29 -19.28 10.14
CA SER A 87 1.38 -18.44 10.63
C SER A 87 2.51 -19.29 11.20
N GLN A 88 2.18 -20.30 12.03
CA GLN A 88 3.19 -21.20 12.56
C GLN A 88 3.91 -21.98 11.46
N ALA A 89 3.17 -22.51 10.49
CA ALA A 89 3.75 -23.22 9.36
C ALA A 89 4.67 -22.31 8.53
N ALA A 90 4.29 -21.05 8.34
CA ALA A 90 5.09 -20.05 7.62
C ALA A 90 6.40 -19.72 8.37
N LEU A 91 6.33 -19.53 9.70
CA LEU A 91 7.50 -19.28 10.53
C LEU A 91 8.45 -20.50 10.55
N ASP A 92 7.89 -21.70 10.62
CA ASP A 92 8.67 -22.94 10.57
C ASP A 92 9.37 -23.12 9.21
N ALA A 93 8.69 -22.80 8.12
CA ALA A 93 9.25 -22.86 6.76
C ALA A 93 10.32 -21.79 6.50
N ALA A 94 10.19 -20.62 7.13
CA ALA A 94 11.19 -19.55 7.05
C ALA A 94 12.47 -19.88 7.84
N ASN A 95 12.47 -20.92 8.68
CA ASN A 95 13.60 -21.30 9.53
C ASN A 95 14.47 -22.40 8.83
N PRO A 96 15.73 -22.11 8.44
CA PRO A 96 16.54 -23.03 7.63
C PRO A 96 16.96 -24.35 8.29
N GLY A 97 16.55 -24.60 9.51
CA GLY A 97 16.73 -25.89 10.22
C GLY A 97 15.71 -26.96 9.80
N ARG A 98 14.66 -26.63 9.07
CA ARG A 98 13.63 -27.55 8.60
C ARG A 98 13.61 -27.58 7.06
N LYS A 99 14.05 -28.67 6.45
CA LYS A 99 13.94 -28.92 5.00
C LYS A 99 12.47 -29.10 4.62
N ILE A 100 11.88 -28.11 3.96
CA ILE A 100 10.73 -28.29 3.09
C ILE A 100 11.04 -27.53 1.80
N GLU A 101 11.25 -28.26 0.71
CA GLU A 101 11.35 -27.71 -0.63
C GLU A 101 9.99 -27.18 -1.07
N VAL A 102 9.86 -25.86 -1.14
CA VAL A 102 8.80 -25.22 -1.93
C VAL A 102 9.48 -24.62 -3.14
N ALA A 103 9.23 -25.21 -4.29
CA ALA A 103 9.76 -24.74 -5.57
C ALA A 103 9.22 -23.34 -5.90
N LEU A 104 10.10 -22.35 -5.90
CA LEU A 104 9.81 -20.97 -6.31
C LEU A 104 10.42 -20.75 -7.69
N THR A 105 9.59 -20.56 -8.69
CA THR A 105 10.00 -20.07 -10.01
C THR A 105 10.30 -18.58 -9.92
N SER A 106 11.57 -18.25 -10.12
CA SER A 106 12.09 -16.90 -10.12
C SER A 106 11.89 -16.21 -11.47
N VAL A 107 11.33 -15.02 -11.45
CA VAL A 107 11.44 -14.06 -12.56
C VAL A 107 12.46 -13.00 -12.17
N ASN A 108 13.59 -13.01 -12.89
CA ASN A 108 14.69 -12.02 -12.94
C ASN A 108 15.51 -11.68 -11.68
N ARG A 109 16.66 -12.28 -11.66
CA ARG A 109 18.02 -11.96 -11.19
C ARG A 109 18.22 -10.69 -10.35
N VAL A 110 18.05 -10.85 -9.04
CA VAL A 110 18.95 -10.27 -8.04
C VAL A 110 19.67 -11.47 -7.42
N PRO A 111 21.00 -11.51 -7.29
CA PRO A 111 21.67 -12.61 -6.60
C PRO A 111 21.12 -12.68 -5.17
N PRO A 112 20.74 -13.87 -4.67
CA PRO A 112 20.28 -14.00 -3.31
C PRO A 112 21.41 -13.61 -2.36
N PRO A 113 21.13 -12.77 -1.33
CA PRO A 113 22.09 -12.59 -0.25
C PRO A 113 22.40 -13.95 0.37
N ALA A 114 23.64 -14.13 0.83
CA ALA A 114 24.08 -15.36 1.49
C ALA A 114 23.10 -15.80 2.57
N PRO A 115 22.81 -17.10 2.71
CA PRO A 115 21.80 -17.57 3.67
C PRO A 115 22.20 -17.19 5.09
N ARG A 116 21.58 -16.15 5.64
CA ARG A 116 21.58 -15.90 7.07
C ARG A 116 20.70 -16.97 7.73
N ALA A 117 21.15 -17.55 8.81
CA ALA A 117 20.29 -18.32 9.70
C ALA A 117 19.16 -17.40 10.19
N ALA A 118 17.96 -17.59 9.65
CA ALA A 118 17.07 -16.47 9.54
C ALA A 118 15.73 -16.78 10.20
N LYS A 119 15.58 -16.21 11.36
CA LYS A 119 14.31 -16.05 12.04
C LYS A 119 13.51 -14.92 11.34
N THR A 120 12.21 -15.10 11.16
CA THR A 120 11.31 -13.99 10.79
C THR A 120 11.37 -12.95 11.91
N ASP A 121 11.55 -11.69 11.52
CA ASP A 121 11.56 -10.57 12.46
C ASP A 121 10.14 -9.99 12.62
N LEU A 122 9.39 -9.86 11.52
CA LEU A 122 8.03 -9.31 11.48
C LEU A 122 7.05 -10.24 10.76
N LEU A 123 5.93 -10.56 11.40
CA LEU A 123 4.80 -11.30 10.84
C LEU A 123 3.67 -10.33 10.50
N LEU A 124 3.09 -10.45 9.30
CA LEU A 124 1.98 -9.62 8.84
C LEU A 124 0.70 -10.43 8.69
N TRP A 125 -0.39 -9.94 9.27
CA TRP A 125 -1.75 -10.41 9.02
C TRP A 125 -2.58 -9.31 8.35
N PRO A 126 -3.27 -9.62 7.24
CA PRO A 126 -3.95 -8.64 6.41
C PRO A 126 -5.23 -8.12 7.05
N GLU A 127 -5.87 -7.16 6.37
CA GLU A 127 -7.20 -6.66 6.71
C GLU A 127 -8.22 -7.80 6.72
N SER A 128 -9.11 -7.79 7.70
CA SER A 128 -10.20 -8.75 7.92
C SER A 128 -9.74 -10.19 8.25
N ALA A 129 -8.48 -10.42 8.57
CA ALA A 129 -7.97 -11.74 8.93
C ALA A 129 -8.27 -12.12 10.39
N VAL A 130 -8.23 -11.12 11.28
CA VAL A 130 -8.51 -11.30 12.70
C VAL A 130 -10.00 -11.05 12.95
N PRO A 131 -10.68 -11.91 13.72
CA PRO A 131 -12.04 -11.65 14.17
C PRO A 131 -12.10 -10.52 15.19
N ASP A 132 -13.25 -10.30 15.81
CA ASP A 132 -13.38 -9.36 16.92
C ASP A 132 -12.29 -9.61 17.96
N LEU A 133 -11.61 -8.53 18.36
CA LEU A 133 -10.48 -8.58 19.27
C LEU A 133 -10.96 -8.71 20.73
N ASP A 134 -11.62 -9.82 21.04
CA ASP A 134 -11.99 -10.15 22.41
C ASP A 134 -10.77 -10.52 23.25
N GLU A 135 -10.97 -10.71 24.55
CA GLU A 135 -9.88 -11.02 25.51
C GLU A 135 -9.16 -12.33 25.13
N ASN A 136 -9.87 -13.34 24.63
CA ASN A 136 -9.28 -14.63 24.27
C ASN A 136 -8.41 -14.50 23.00
N VAL A 137 -8.90 -13.80 21.99
CA VAL A 137 -8.15 -13.52 20.75
C VAL A 137 -6.92 -12.68 21.07
N TYR A 138 -7.07 -11.65 21.89
CA TYR A 138 -5.97 -10.79 22.33
C TYR A 138 -4.88 -11.60 23.04
N HIS A 139 -5.23 -12.42 24.02
CA HIS A 139 -4.29 -13.27 24.73
C HIS A 139 -3.62 -14.32 23.85
N ALA A 140 -4.35 -14.88 22.90
CA ALA A 140 -3.78 -15.84 21.93
C ALA A 140 -2.74 -15.17 21.03
N ILE A 141 -2.97 -13.92 20.58
CA ILE A 141 -1.99 -13.13 19.81
C ILE A 141 -0.73 -12.85 20.66
N GLN A 142 -0.92 -12.42 21.90
CA GLN A 142 0.18 -12.19 22.83
C GLN A 142 1.03 -13.46 23.00
N GLN A 143 0.39 -14.58 23.31
CA GLN A 143 1.07 -15.87 23.49
C GLN A 143 1.79 -16.32 22.22
N PHE A 144 1.19 -16.10 21.04
CA PHE A 144 1.79 -16.44 19.75
C PHE A 144 3.05 -15.61 19.50
N ALA A 145 3.01 -14.30 19.76
CA ALA A 145 4.16 -13.39 19.64
C ALA A 145 5.31 -13.82 20.59
N GLN A 146 4.98 -14.10 21.85
CA GLN A 146 5.93 -14.56 22.88
C GLN A 146 6.58 -15.90 22.52
N THR A 147 5.77 -16.89 22.14
CA THR A 147 6.26 -18.25 21.84
C THR A 147 7.19 -18.26 20.64
N ASN A 148 6.90 -17.44 19.62
CA ASN A 148 7.69 -17.37 18.40
C ASN A 148 8.76 -16.28 18.45
N HIS A 149 8.75 -15.41 19.46
CA HIS A 149 9.63 -14.25 19.60
C HIS A 149 9.64 -13.38 18.33
N VAL A 150 8.47 -13.02 17.82
CA VAL A 150 8.28 -12.30 16.56
C VAL A 150 7.41 -11.06 16.77
N TRP A 151 7.72 -9.97 16.08
CA TRP A 151 6.81 -8.85 15.96
C TRP A 151 5.59 -9.27 15.14
N ILE A 152 4.39 -8.83 15.52
CA ILE A 152 3.17 -9.07 14.76
C ILE A 152 2.52 -7.72 14.45
N LEU A 153 2.36 -7.42 13.17
CA LEU A 153 1.57 -6.31 12.69
C LEU A 153 0.32 -6.85 12.01
N LEU A 154 -0.82 -6.51 12.55
CA LEU A 154 -2.11 -7.04 12.13
C LEU A 154 -3.15 -5.93 12.00
N ASN A 155 -4.23 -6.21 11.26
CA ASN A 155 -5.41 -5.39 11.24
C ASN A 155 -6.51 -6.01 12.13
N ALA A 156 -7.13 -5.16 12.94
CA ALA A 156 -8.29 -5.50 13.77
C ALA A 156 -9.14 -4.25 14.04
N GLU A 157 -10.29 -4.46 14.67
CA GLU A 157 -11.09 -3.38 15.23
C GLU A 157 -10.45 -2.87 16.52
N ASP A 158 -10.44 -1.54 16.68
CA ASP A 158 -10.12 -0.88 17.94
C ASP A 158 -11.29 -0.01 18.39
N VAL A 159 -11.60 -0.01 19.69
CA VAL A 159 -12.78 0.65 20.23
C VAL A 159 -12.37 1.62 21.34
N GLU A 160 -12.70 2.89 21.15
CA GLU A 160 -12.53 3.93 22.15
C GLU A 160 -13.86 4.32 22.79
N PHE A 161 -13.98 4.10 24.10
CA PHE A 161 -15.16 4.47 24.87
C PHE A 161 -15.03 5.89 25.43
N HIS A 162 -15.94 6.76 25.02
CA HIS A 162 -16.08 8.10 25.59
C HIS A 162 -17.40 8.23 26.36
N PRO A 163 -17.54 9.20 27.26
CA PRO A 163 -18.75 9.35 28.07
C PRO A 163 -20.04 9.56 27.27
N THR A 164 -19.93 10.10 26.05
CA THR A 164 -21.07 10.49 25.21
C THR A 164 -21.18 9.68 23.91
N GLU A 165 -20.10 8.97 23.52
CA GLU A 165 -20.03 8.24 22.25
C GLU A 165 -19.04 7.11 22.35
N THR A 166 -19.21 6.11 21.49
CA THR A 166 -18.23 5.03 21.30
C THR A 166 -17.71 5.13 19.88
N ASN A 167 -16.40 5.20 19.73
CA ASN A 167 -15.74 5.27 18.44
C ASN A 167 -15.17 3.91 18.05
N PHE A 168 -15.51 3.44 16.86
CA PHE A 168 -15.00 2.21 16.28
C PHE A 168 -14.00 2.55 15.18
N PHE A 169 -12.82 1.95 15.23
CA PHE A 169 -11.76 2.20 14.28
C PHE A 169 -11.34 0.92 13.57
N ASN A 170 -11.19 1.01 12.24
CA ASN A 170 -10.41 0.02 11.49
C ASN A 170 -8.93 0.32 11.78
N ALA A 171 -8.23 -0.56 12.47
CA ALA A 171 -6.93 -0.27 13.04
C ALA A 171 -5.84 -1.26 12.63
N ALA A 172 -4.58 -0.77 12.58
CA ALA A 172 -3.40 -1.61 12.54
C ALA A 172 -2.74 -1.61 13.92
N LEU A 173 -2.47 -2.80 14.43
CA LEU A 173 -1.95 -3.06 15.78
C LEU A 173 -0.57 -3.70 15.69
N LEU A 174 0.39 -3.19 16.48
CA LEU A 174 1.74 -3.75 16.57
C LEU A 174 1.98 -4.41 17.92
N PHE A 175 2.18 -5.72 17.90
CA PHE A 175 2.59 -6.52 19.06
C PHE A 175 4.09 -6.78 19.03
N ARG A 176 4.75 -6.59 20.17
CA ARG A 176 6.17 -6.92 20.39
C ARG A 176 6.38 -8.43 20.56
N PRO A 177 7.65 -8.90 20.43
CA PRO A 177 8.02 -10.29 20.73
C PRO A 177 7.78 -10.72 22.18
N ASP A 178 7.59 -9.79 23.10
CA ASP A 178 7.19 -10.05 24.50
C ASP A 178 5.67 -10.10 24.68
N GLY A 179 4.89 -9.96 23.60
CA GLY A 179 3.43 -10.01 23.58
C GLY A 179 2.76 -8.69 23.93
N GLN A 180 3.48 -7.60 24.17
CA GLN A 180 2.86 -6.31 24.47
C GLN A 180 2.38 -5.62 23.21
N LEU A 181 1.14 -5.12 23.22
CA LEU A 181 0.65 -4.16 22.21
C LEU A 181 1.31 -2.81 22.49
N THR A 182 2.01 -2.27 21.49
CA THR A 182 2.81 -1.06 21.67
C THR A 182 2.31 0.14 20.89
N GLN A 183 1.80 -0.07 19.68
CA GLN A 183 1.40 1.02 18.80
C GLN A 183 0.14 0.64 18.03
N ILE A 184 -0.72 1.64 17.83
CA ILE A 184 -1.99 1.53 17.13
C ILE A 184 -2.05 2.65 16.09
N TYR A 185 -2.47 2.29 14.88
CA TYR A 185 -2.80 3.21 13.81
C TYR A 185 -4.26 3.05 13.43
N HIS A 186 -5.02 4.12 13.39
CA HIS A 186 -6.40 4.15 12.93
C HIS A 186 -6.47 4.57 11.47
N LYS A 187 -7.21 3.82 10.65
CA LYS A 187 -7.44 4.12 9.22
C LYS A 187 -7.99 5.52 9.06
N ARG A 188 -7.36 6.32 8.21
CA ARG A 188 -7.70 7.73 8.01
C ARG A 188 -8.62 7.96 6.83
N GLN A 189 -8.43 7.19 5.77
CA GLN A 189 -9.27 7.27 4.59
C GLN A 189 -10.30 6.13 4.59
N LEU A 190 -11.51 6.48 4.97
CA LEU A 190 -12.63 5.54 5.03
C LEU A 190 -13.31 5.41 3.66
N VAL A 191 -13.78 4.21 3.35
CA VAL A 191 -14.52 3.92 2.11
C VAL A 191 -15.92 4.51 2.17
N ILE A 192 -16.22 5.41 1.24
CA ILE A 192 -17.55 6.01 1.10
C ILE A 192 -18.58 4.91 0.82
N PHE A 193 -19.67 4.88 1.58
CA PHE A 193 -20.73 3.87 1.56
C PHE A 193 -20.28 2.43 1.87
N GLY A 194 -19.00 2.24 2.22
CA GLY A 194 -18.47 0.95 2.69
C GLY A 194 -18.10 0.97 4.17
N GLU A 195 -17.58 2.09 4.65
CA GLU A 195 -17.13 2.27 6.03
C GLU A 195 -17.78 3.48 6.70
N TYR A 196 -18.28 4.45 5.93
CA TYR A 196 -19.06 5.56 6.47
C TYR A 196 -20.05 6.10 5.43
N ILE A 197 -21.08 6.81 5.91
CA ILE A 197 -22.10 7.44 5.08
C ILE A 197 -21.86 8.94 5.08
N PRO A 198 -21.46 9.55 3.94
CA PRO A 198 -21.26 10.99 3.87
C PRO A 198 -22.58 11.73 4.04
N LEU A 199 -22.52 12.91 4.67
CA LEU A 199 -23.67 13.81 4.86
C LEU A 199 -24.84 13.20 5.65
N VAL A 200 -24.71 12.03 6.28
CA VAL A 200 -25.77 11.37 7.04
C VAL A 200 -26.36 12.28 8.12
N ARG A 201 -25.51 13.12 8.72
CA ARG A 201 -25.93 14.10 9.73
C ARG A 201 -26.89 15.17 9.18
N TRP A 202 -26.80 15.49 7.89
CA TRP A 202 -27.60 16.49 7.21
C TRP A 202 -28.75 15.88 6.41
N LEU A 203 -28.57 14.67 5.90
CA LEU A 203 -29.48 13.95 5.02
C LEU A 203 -29.68 12.51 5.54
N PRO A 204 -30.43 12.30 6.65
CA PRO A 204 -30.57 10.99 7.30
C PRO A 204 -31.14 9.89 6.38
N PHE A 205 -31.95 10.27 5.37
CA PHE A 205 -32.55 9.31 4.45
C PHE A 205 -31.51 8.57 3.58
N ILE A 206 -30.25 9.03 3.49
CA ILE A 206 -29.17 8.34 2.77
C ILE A 206 -28.88 6.97 3.39
N GLN A 207 -29.11 6.79 4.69
CA GLN A 207 -28.97 5.48 5.36
C GLN A 207 -29.84 4.40 4.75
N TRP A 208 -30.99 4.73 4.14
CA TRP A 208 -31.89 3.75 3.54
C TRP A 208 -31.32 3.07 2.29
N PHE A 209 -30.27 3.65 1.72
CA PHE A 209 -29.61 3.15 0.51
C PHE A 209 -28.34 2.35 0.80
N THR A 210 -27.96 2.19 2.06
CA THR A 210 -26.73 1.47 2.44
C THR A 210 -27.04 0.46 3.55
N PRO A 211 -26.35 -0.70 3.57
CA PRO A 211 -26.48 -1.69 4.64
C PRO A 211 -25.75 -1.27 5.93
N ILE A 212 -25.04 -0.12 5.93
CA ILE A 212 -24.22 0.32 7.07
C ILE A 212 -25.15 0.97 8.08
N THR A 213 -25.14 0.48 9.31
CA THR A 213 -25.89 1.04 10.44
C THR A 213 -25.02 1.97 11.29
N ASP A 214 -23.79 1.55 11.59
CA ASP A 214 -22.82 2.27 12.39
C ASP A 214 -21.53 2.42 11.58
N GLY A 215 -21.14 3.67 11.29
CA GLY A 215 -19.94 3.95 10.50
C GLY A 215 -18.68 3.89 11.35
N TRP A 216 -17.57 3.53 10.73
CA TRP A 216 -16.24 3.64 11.32
C TRP A 216 -15.87 5.11 11.56
N THR A 217 -15.06 5.35 12.59
CA THR A 217 -14.45 6.66 12.86
C THR A 217 -13.11 6.76 12.15
N ALA A 218 -12.85 7.88 11.48
CA ALA A 218 -11.58 8.11 10.82
C ALA A 218 -10.48 8.46 11.81
N GLY A 219 -9.30 7.86 11.65
CA GLY A 219 -8.08 8.28 12.33
C GLY A 219 -7.63 9.68 11.91
N ASN A 220 -6.79 10.32 12.71
CA ASN A 220 -6.41 11.72 12.51
C ASN A 220 -4.93 11.96 12.20
N LYS A 221 -4.07 10.93 12.33
CA LYS A 221 -2.61 11.06 12.15
C LYS A 221 -1.98 9.80 11.56
N ALA A 222 -0.86 9.97 10.88
CA ALA A 222 0.05 8.86 10.58
C ALA A 222 0.75 8.40 11.87
N VAL A 223 1.11 7.13 11.93
CA VAL A 223 1.84 6.54 13.07
C VAL A 223 3.02 5.76 12.55
N THR A 224 4.20 6.08 13.07
CA THR A 224 5.42 5.32 12.77
C THR A 224 5.56 4.20 13.78
N PHE A 225 5.66 2.97 13.32
CA PHE A 225 5.86 1.78 14.13
C PHE A 225 7.36 1.48 14.25
N ASP A 226 7.84 1.44 15.50
CA ASP A 226 9.24 1.21 15.83
C ASP A 226 9.44 -0.28 16.18
N LEU A 227 10.24 -0.96 15.36
CA LEU A 227 10.61 -2.36 15.50
C LEU A 227 12.00 -2.54 16.15
N GLU A 228 12.51 -1.51 16.82
CA GLU A 228 13.84 -1.43 17.43
C GLU A 228 15.00 -1.37 16.41
N LYS A 229 15.00 -2.23 15.40
CA LYS A 229 16.03 -2.25 14.33
C LYS A 229 15.69 -1.35 13.15
N CYS A 230 14.41 -1.17 12.89
CA CYS A 230 13.89 -0.41 11.76
C CYS A 230 12.54 0.19 12.10
N LYS A 231 12.07 1.08 11.25
CA LYS A 231 10.78 1.75 11.39
C LYS A 231 9.92 1.49 10.18
N THR A 232 8.63 1.24 10.41
CA THR A 232 7.63 1.11 9.36
C THR A 232 6.41 1.97 9.64
N SER A 233 5.56 2.19 8.65
CA SER A 233 4.28 2.84 8.85
C SER A 233 3.20 2.09 8.07
N PRO A 234 2.06 1.78 8.70
CA PRO A 234 0.98 1.06 8.06
C PRO A 234 0.10 1.97 7.20
N LEU A 235 -0.45 1.37 6.16
CA LEU A 235 -1.58 1.81 5.37
C LEU A 235 -2.63 0.70 5.41
N ILE A 236 -3.90 1.03 5.46
CA ILE A 236 -4.96 0.02 5.47
C ILE A 236 -5.76 0.11 4.18
N CYS A 237 -5.85 -1.03 3.48
CA CYS A 237 -6.63 -1.22 2.27
C CYS A 237 -6.28 -0.17 1.19
N TYR A 238 -7.27 0.54 0.66
CA TYR A 238 -7.10 1.49 -0.44
C TYR A 238 -6.43 2.82 -0.05
N GLU A 239 -5.93 2.97 1.17
CA GLU A 239 -5.12 4.14 1.56
C GLU A 239 -3.86 4.30 0.71
N ASP A 240 -3.35 3.21 0.13
CA ASP A 240 -2.28 3.24 -0.87
C ASP A 240 -2.68 3.98 -2.17
N SER A 241 -3.96 4.21 -2.41
CA SER A 241 -4.45 5.02 -3.54
C SER A 241 -4.38 6.52 -3.28
N PHE A 242 -4.09 6.96 -2.05
CA PHE A 242 -4.00 8.37 -1.66
C PHE A 242 -2.55 8.82 -1.45
N PRO A 243 -1.97 9.55 -2.41
CA PRO A 243 -0.58 9.99 -2.33
C PRO A 243 -0.23 10.77 -1.06
N GLY A 244 -1.12 11.67 -0.64
CA GLY A 244 -0.95 12.47 0.57
C GLY A 244 -0.87 11.62 1.84
N VAL A 245 -1.74 10.59 1.95
CA VAL A 245 -1.75 9.66 3.10
C VAL A 245 -0.44 8.89 3.19
N ALA A 246 0.00 8.31 2.07
CA ALA A 246 1.25 7.56 2.03
C ALA A 246 2.48 8.45 2.24
N ARG A 247 2.46 9.70 1.77
CA ARG A 247 3.53 10.67 1.99
C ARG A 247 3.69 11.03 3.46
N GLU A 248 2.57 11.23 4.17
CA GLU A 248 2.59 11.47 5.61
C GLU A 248 3.02 10.21 6.38
N ALA A 249 2.59 9.02 5.96
CA ALA A 249 3.03 7.76 6.53
C ALA A 249 4.54 7.53 6.34
N ALA A 250 5.10 7.99 5.20
CA ALA A 250 6.53 7.88 4.90
C ALA A 250 7.39 9.01 5.50
N ALA A 251 6.80 9.92 6.29
CA ALA A 251 7.56 10.91 7.07
C ALA A 251 8.49 10.20 8.08
N ASP A 252 9.10 10.88 9.01
CA ASP A 252 9.87 10.33 10.13
C ASP A 252 10.97 9.30 9.77
N ASN A 253 11.49 9.34 8.53
CA ASN A 253 12.58 8.46 8.06
C ASN A 253 12.31 6.96 8.29
N ILE A 254 11.12 6.50 7.94
CA ILE A 254 10.80 5.08 7.96
C ILE A 254 11.68 4.29 6.97
N ASP A 255 11.80 2.98 7.21
CA ASP A 255 12.54 2.07 6.33
C ASP A 255 11.67 1.52 5.20
N PHE A 256 10.39 1.24 5.50
CA PHE A 256 9.42 0.72 4.52
C PHE A 256 7.98 1.01 4.95
N LEU A 257 7.08 0.98 3.98
CA LEU A 257 5.63 1.01 4.20
C LEU A 257 5.08 -0.41 4.27
N VAL A 258 4.01 -0.60 5.04
CA VAL A 258 3.21 -1.83 5.02
C VAL A 258 1.79 -1.49 4.60
N ASN A 259 1.23 -2.21 3.63
CA ASN A 259 -0.19 -2.13 3.31
C ASN A 259 -0.90 -3.42 3.73
N LEU A 260 -1.82 -3.32 4.69
CA LEU A 260 -2.70 -4.41 5.13
C LEU A 260 -4.04 -4.26 4.41
N THR A 261 -4.40 -5.22 3.57
CA THR A 261 -5.56 -5.05 2.68
C THR A 261 -6.40 -6.32 2.54
N ASN A 262 -7.63 -6.13 2.08
CA ASN A 262 -8.52 -7.20 1.69
C ASN A 262 -9.04 -7.00 0.27
N ASP A 263 -8.34 -7.60 -0.70
CA ASP A 263 -8.70 -7.51 -2.12
C ASP A 263 -9.90 -8.39 -2.50
N GLY A 264 -10.35 -9.27 -1.60
CA GLY A 264 -11.48 -10.16 -1.81
C GLY A 264 -12.80 -9.45 -2.15
N TRP A 265 -12.93 -8.16 -1.77
CA TRP A 265 -14.07 -7.32 -2.13
C TRP A 265 -14.28 -7.18 -3.64
N PHE A 266 -13.21 -7.25 -4.42
CA PHE A 266 -13.26 -7.02 -5.87
C PHE A 266 -13.53 -8.31 -6.67
N GLY A 267 -13.66 -9.46 -6.00
CA GLY A 267 -13.70 -10.75 -6.67
C GLY A 267 -12.40 -11.04 -7.40
N ARG A 268 -12.40 -11.99 -8.35
CA ARG A 268 -11.22 -12.33 -9.15
C ARG A 268 -11.20 -11.50 -10.43
N GLY A 269 -10.22 -10.59 -10.57
CA GLY A 269 -10.17 -9.70 -11.72
C GLY A 269 -8.93 -8.80 -11.77
N ALA A 270 -9.04 -7.69 -12.50
CA ALA A 270 -7.93 -6.74 -12.69
C ALA A 270 -7.80 -5.75 -11.53
N ALA A 271 -8.80 -5.62 -10.65
CA ALA A 271 -8.84 -4.58 -9.61
C ALA A 271 -7.69 -4.71 -8.61
N GLN A 272 -7.30 -5.94 -8.26
CA GLN A 272 -6.17 -6.20 -7.37
C GLN A 272 -4.85 -5.66 -7.92
N TRP A 273 -4.63 -5.84 -9.23
CA TRP A 273 -3.45 -5.29 -9.90
C TRP A 273 -3.51 -3.77 -10.06
N GLN A 274 -4.71 -3.20 -10.24
CA GLN A 274 -4.88 -1.74 -10.27
C GLN A 274 -4.55 -1.11 -8.93
N GLN A 275 -4.99 -1.71 -7.82
CA GLN A 275 -4.63 -1.26 -6.48
C GLN A 275 -3.14 -1.47 -6.22
N THR A 276 -2.56 -2.61 -6.61
CA THR A 276 -1.11 -2.84 -6.52
C THR A 276 -0.33 -1.80 -7.31
N ALA A 277 -0.82 -1.38 -8.48
CA ALA A 277 -0.20 -0.29 -9.24
C ALA A 277 -0.18 1.04 -8.46
N ALA A 278 -1.24 1.34 -7.68
CA ALA A 278 -1.21 2.50 -6.78
C ALA A 278 -0.11 2.34 -5.71
N ALA A 279 0.01 1.16 -5.09
CA ALA A 279 1.08 0.88 -4.12
C ALA A 279 2.50 1.04 -4.73
N ILE A 280 2.69 0.65 -6.00
CA ILE A 280 3.95 0.88 -6.73
C ILE A 280 4.30 2.36 -6.79
N PHE A 281 3.32 3.22 -7.11
CA PHE A 281 3.55 4.67 -7.10
C PHE A 281 3.94 5.17 -5.72
N ARG A 282 3.35 4.66 -4.64
CA ARG A 282 3.70 5.07 -3.27
C ARG A 282 5.15 4.78 -2.93
N SER A 283 5.66 3.62 -3.36
CA SER A 283 7.09 3.31 -3.18
C SER A 283 7.99 4.30 -3.92
N VAL A 284 7.72 4.53 -5.21
CA VAL A 284 8.53 5.44 -6.05
C VAL A 284 8.46 6.89 -5.56
N GLU A 285 7.26 7.37 -5.24
CA GLU A 285 7.02 8.74 -4.77
C GLU A 285 7.74 9.05 -3.47
N ASN A 286 7.83 8.07 -2.57
CA ASN A 286 8.45 8.26 -1.27
C ASN A 286 9.88 7.73 -1.18
N GLY A 287 10.34 6.95 -2.18
CA GLY A 287 11.68 6.36 -2.22
C GLY A 287 11.89 5.28 -1.17
N VAL A 288 10.83 4.59 -0.74
CA VAL A 288 10.87 3.55 0.28
C VAL A 288 10.19 2.26 -0.22
N PRO A 289 10.68 1.07 0.16
CA PRO A 289 10.01 -0.19 -0.13
C PRO A 289 8.59 -0.22 0.45
N LEU A 290 7.73 -1.06 -0.13
CA LEU A 290 6.38 -1.33 0.39
C LEU A 290 6.12 -2.84 0.42
N VAL A 291 5.70 -3.34 1.57
CA VAL A 291 5.23 -4.72 1.74
C VAL A 291 3.71 -4.72 1.73
N ARG A 292 3.13 -5.41 0.76
CA ARG A 292 1.68 -5.55 0.65
C ARG A 292 1.24 -6.91 1.16
N CYS A 293 0.36 -6.94 2.15
CA CYS A 293 -0.22 -8.12 2.77
C CYS A 293 -1.72 -8.13 2.51
N ALA A 294 -2.18 -9.02 1.64
CA ALA A 294 -3.58 -9.14 1.24
C ALA A 294 -4.26 -10.36 1.88
N ASN A 295 -5.54 -10.24 2.24
CA ASN A 295 -6.34 -11.40 2.64
C ASN A 295 -6.51 -12.40 1.50
N ASP A 296 -6.86 -11.91 0.31
CA ASP A 296 -6.91 -12.68 -0.94
C ASP A 296 -6.60 -11.73 -2.11
N GLY A 297 -5.60 -12.06 -2.94
CA GLY A 297 -5.15 -11.17 -4.02
C GLY A 297 -3.64 -11.01 -4.09
N VAL A 298 -3.14 -9.78 -4.32
CA VAL A 298 -1.70 -9.55 -4.53
C VAL A 298 -0.99 -9.26 -3.21
N SER A 299 -0.33 -10.27 -2.64
CA SER A 299 0.64 -10.12 -1.56
C SER A 299 2.06 -10.07 -2.15
N CYS A 300 2.81 -9.00 -1.88
CA CYS A 300 4.10 -8.80 -2.56
C CYS A 300 5.05 -7.87 -1.80
N LEU A 301 6.33 -7.88 -2.22
CA LEU A 301 7.32 -6.86 -1.91
C LEU A 301 7.54 -5.98 -3.14
N ILE A 302 7.44 -4.67 -2.96
CA ILE A 302 7.75 -3.64 -3.93
C ILE A 302 8.97 -2.89 -3.41
N ASP A 303 10.01 -2.72 -4.23
CA ASP A 303 11.19 -1.96 -3.83
C ASP A 303 11.00 -0.43 -3.96
N ALA A 304 11.96 0.34 -3.47
CA ALA A 304 11.92 1.80 -3.51
C ALA A 304 11.89 2.41 -4.93
N HIS A 305 12.19 1.61 -5.96
CA HIS A 305 12.10 2.00 -7.37
C HIS A 305 10.81 1.54 -8.06
N GLY A 306 9.89 0.89 -7.31
CA GLY A 306 8.62 0.40 -7.84
C GLY A 306 8.70 -0.96 -8.53
N ARG A 307 9.82 -1.70 -8.42
CA ARG A 307 9.91 -3.05 -8.93
C ARG A 307 9.17 -4.00 -8.00
N VAL A 308 8.27 -4.81 -8.53
CA VAL A 308 7.67 -5.91 -7.79
C VAL A 308 8.71 -7.03 -7.68
N VAL A 309 9.35 -7.13 -6.52
CA VAL A 309 10.50 -8.02 -6.30
C VAL A 309 10.04 -9.47 -6.14
N LYS A 310 8.96 -9.66 -5.40
CA LYS A 310 8.41 -10.99 -5.09
C LYS A 310 6.91 -10.92 -4.89
N VAL A 311 6.19 -11.88 -5.43
CA VAL A 311 4.73 -12.01 -5.31
C VAL A 311 4.41 -13.38 -4.75
N LEU A 312 3.43 -13.46 -3.85
CA LEU A 312 2.86 -14.73 -3.44
C LEU A 312 2.01 -15.30 -4.57
N THR A 313 2.39 -16.47 -5.04
CA THR A 313 1.64 -17.19 -6.06
C THR A 313 1.50 -18.67 -5.68
N ASP A 314 0.42 -19.29 -6.13
CA ASP A 314 0.23 -20.73 -6.05
C ASP A 314 1.08 -21.46 -7.10
N SER A 315 1.00 -22.79 -7.13
CA SER A 315 1.74 -23.64 -8.08
C SER A 315 1.37 -23.40 -9.55
N THR A 316 0.26 -22.72 -9.83
CA THR A 316 -0.22 -22.36 -11.18
C THR A 316 0.13 -20.94 -11.59
N GLY A 317 0.77 -20.16 -10.70
CA GLY A 317 1.04 -18.74 -10.87
C GLY A 317 -0.14 -17.84 -10.49
N GLY A 318 -1.20 -18.38 -9.90
CA GLY A 318 -2.35 -17.63 -9.40
C GLY A 318 -2.00 -16.86 -8.13
N ILE A 319 -2.62 -15.68 -7.97
CA ILE A 319 -2.43 -14.81 -6.79
C ILE A 319 -3.47 -15.05 -5.70
N TYR A 320 -4.44 -15.90 -5.97
CA TYR A 320 -5.55 -16.18 -5.07
C TYR A 320 -5.31 -17.45 -4.26
N GLY A 321 -5.93 -17.49 -3.08
CA GLY A 321 -5.85 -18.65 -2.21
C GLY A 321 -4.88 -18.49 -1.05
N ARG A 322 -4.85 -19.51 -0.21
CA ARG A 322 -4.08 -19.52 1.03
C ARG A 322 -2.59 -19.67 0.77
N GLY A 323 -1.77 -18.92 1.49
CA GLY A 323 -0.33 -19.04 1.38
C GLY A 323 0.42 -18.14 2.35
N ALA A 324 1.73 -18.25 2.29
CA ALA A 324 2.63 -17.35 3.01
C ALA A 324 3.85 -17.03 2.14
N LEU A 325 4.39 -15.84 2.32
CA LEU A 325 5.54 -15.34 1.58
C LEU A 325 6.52 -14.69 2.54
N THR A 326 7.73 -15.22 2.62
CA THR A 326 8.82 -14.57 3.36
C THR A 326 9.70 -13.78 2.40
N VAL A 327 9.95 -12.52 2.76
CA VAL A 327 10.75 -11.56 2.01
C VAL A 327 11.79 -10.89 2.92
N ASP A 328 12.94 -10.57 2.35
CA ASP A 328 13.95 -9.73 2.99
C ASP A 328 13.78 -8.31 2.45
N VAL A 329 13.25 -7.41 3.29
CA VAL A 329 13.02 -6.00 2.94
C VAL A 329 14.33 -5.26 3.14
N PRO A 330 14.88 -4.61 2.10
CA PRO A 330 16.11 -3.85 2.22
C PRO A 330 15.90 -2.62 3.12
N LEU A 331 16.75 -2.47 4.12
CA LEU A 331 16.77 -1.28 4.98
C LEU A 331 17.72 -0.26 4.37
N LEU A 332 17.22 0.94 4.13
CA LEU A 332 17.99 2.03 3.54
C LEU A 332 19.08 2.50 4.51
N ALA A 333 20.28 2.75 4.00
CA ALA A 333 21.33 3.38 4.77
C ALA A 333 20.89 4.78 5.24
N PRO A 334 21.34 5.27 6.42
CA PRO A 334 20.95 6.59 6.93
C PRO A 334 21.16 7.74 5.95
N ALA A 335 22.21 7.68 5.14
CA ALA A 335 22.50 8.65 4.10
C ALA A 335 21.45 8.64 2.96
N GLU A 336 20.87 7.49 2.66
CA GLU A 336 19.85 7.35 1.62
C GLU A 336 18.47 7.74 2.13
N LYS A 337 18.14 7.48 3.40
CA LYS A 337 16.94 7.98 4.06
C LYS A 337 16.85 9.51 4.03
N SER A 338 17.97 10.19 4.13
CA SER A 338 18.03 11.67 4.07
C SER A 338 17.79 12.22 2.66
N SER A 339 17.86 11.39 1.62
CA SER A 339 17.61 11.77 0.22
C SER A 339 16.14 11.55 -0.18
N ALA A 340 15.20 12.09 0.61
CA ALA A 340 13.78 12.07 0.25
C ALA A 340 13.57 12.48 -1.22
N THR A 341 12.70 11.79 -1.94
CA THR A 341 12.40 12.07 -3.34
C THR A 341 11.90 13.50 -3.52
N PHE A 342 11.93 13.99 -4.74
CA PHE A 342 11.39 15.31 -5.04
C PHE A 342 9.89 15.37 -4.71
N TYR A 343 9.12 14.31 -5.03
CA TYR A 343 7.70 14.23 -4.70
C TYR A 343 7.48 14.21 -3.18
N HIS A 344 8.24 13.42 -2.43
CA HIS A 344 8.10 13.36 -0.98
C HIS A 344 8.28 14.75 -0.33
N ARG A 345 9.21 15.58 -0.85
CA ARG A 345 9.43 16.95 -0.33
C ARG A 345 8.34 17.93 -0.73
N HIS A 346 7.84 17.88 -1.96
CA HIS A 346 7.02 18.93 -2.54
C HIS A 346 5.55 18.54 -2.77
N GLY A 347 5.22 17.22 -2.71
CA GLY A 347 3.87 16.69 -2.95
C GLY A 347 3.34 17.05 -4.33
N ASP A 348 2.08 17.38 -4.42
CA ASP A 348 1.33 17.63 -5.65
C ASP A 348 1.55 19.04 -6.26
N TRP A 349 2.73 19.63 -6.03
CA TRP A 349 3.08 20.98 -6.51
C TRP A 349 2.79 21.18 -8.00
N PHE A 350 3.07 20.15 -8.83
CA PHE A 350 2.87 20.22 -10.27
C PHE A 350 1.37 20.32 -10.61
N GLY A 351 0.53 19.51 -9.96
CA GLY A 351 -0.93 19.55 -10.12
C GLY A 351 -1.50 20.94 -9.75
N TRP A 352 -1.09 21.46 -8.60
CA TRP A 352 -1.49 22.80 -8.15
C TRP A 352 -0.99 23.90 -9.06
N SER A 353 0.22 23.78 -9.60
CA SER A 353 0.75 24.72 -10.60
C SER A 353 -0.08 24.71 -11.87
N CYS A 354 -0.49 23.54 -12.35
CA CYS A 354 -1.37 23.42 -13.51
C CYS A 354 -2.73 24.07 -13.27
N VAL A 355 -3.33 23.86 -12.11
CA VAL A 355 -4.60 24.51 -11.73
C VAL A 355 -4.45 26.02 -11.67
N GLY A 356 -3.37 26.52 -11.06
CA GLY A 356 -3.08 27.96 -11.00
C GLY A 356 -2.92 28.59 -12.38
N LEU A 357 -2.14 27.95 -13.27
CA LEU A 357 -1.95 28.41 -14.66
C LEU A 357 -3.27 28.40 -15.45
N ALA A 358 -4.08 27.35 -15.31
CA ALA A 358 -5.39 27.28 -15.96
C ALA A 358 -6.31 28.41 -15.48
N GLY A 359 -6.33 28.68 -14.17
CA GLY A 359 -7.08 29.80 -13.59
C GLY A 359 -6.63 31.16 -14.13
N LEU A 360 -5.33 31.40 -14.20
CA LEU A 360 -4.77 32.64 -14.79
C LEU A 360 -5.16 32.80 -16.27
N PHE A 361 -5.12 31.69 -17.01
CA PHE A 361 -5.53 31.70 -18.42
C PHE A 361 -6.99 32.04 -18.58
N LEU A 362 -7.89 31.44 -17.79
CA LEU A 362 -9.33 31.75 -17.84
C LEU A 362 -9.63 33.19 -17.47
N LEU A 363 -8.96 33.75 -16.47
CA LEU A 363 -9.10 35.16 -16.10
C LEU A 363 -8.66 36.12 -17.24
N ARG A 364 -7.61 35.73 -17.98
CA ARG A 364 -7.12 36.52 -19.12
C ARG A 364 -8.10 36.48 -20.29
N VAL A 365 -8.63 35.29 -20.61
CA VAL A 365 -9.64 35.14 -21.69
C VAL A 365 -10.92 35.87 -21.34
N GLY A 366 -11.42 35.78 -20.10
CA GLY A 366 -12.62 36.50 -19.65
C GLY A 366 -12.51 38.03 -19.75
N ARG A 367 -11.31 38.60 -19.61
CA ARG A 367 -11.10 40.05 -19.80
C ARG A 367 -11.18 40.48 -21.27
N PHE A 368 -10.84 39.60 -22.21
CA PHE A 368 -10.96 39.93 -23.65
C PHE A 368 -12.41 39.87 -24.12
N THR A 369 -13.25 39.01 -23.54
CA THR A 369 -14.68 38.90 -23.93
C THR A 369 -15.58 40.00 -23.36
N THR A 370 -15.12 40.74 -22.34
CA THR A 370 -15.87 41.87 -21.76
C THR A 370 -15.51 43.20 -22.40
N GLN A 371 -14.55 43.27 -23.32
CA GLN A 371 -14.15 44.50 -24.05
C GLN A 371 -14.61 44.52 -25.52
N SER A 372 -15.32 43.48 -25.98
CA SER A 372 -15.97 43.42 -27.27
C SER A 372 -17.49 43.56 -27.08
#